data_878afce3cde22022fa1bb8f26cbd0335
#
_entry.id   878afce3cde22022fa1bb8f26cbd0335
#
_cell.length_a   1.000
_cell.length_b   1.000
_cell.length_c   1.000
_cell.angle_alpha   90.00
_cell.angle_beta   90.00
_cell.angle_gamma   90.00
#
_symmetry.space_group_name_H-M   'P 1'
#
loop_
_entity.id
_entity.type
_entity.pdbx_description
1 polymer ?
#
loop_
_entity_poly.entity_id
_entity_poly.type
_entity_poly.pdbx_seq_one_letter_code
_entity_poly.pdbx_strand_id
1 'polypeptide(L)'
;MCVRLRRRDFLFLAAAAAVLRGEDRPKRDMLSRSVRPEDLEMPLSGFSDYLTPAEHFFVRAHVYVPTVNLSEWRLNVGGSVASPLALTLDDLKRLPAAELVSVLECAGNGRAFFEPPVPGLQWGHGAVGNARWRGVRLADVLKRAGLKASAREILLDGADVPLGSMPDFQRSLPLEKALDPNTLLAYDMNGEALPVKHGFPLRVVAPGWAGDSWTKWLTSIRVLDQEHDGFWMKSAYRHPGRPVAPGVAVPLDRMRPVTNLRVKSVIASPLDGAQLDPGSPTMIRGMAWGADPVAAVDVSIDGGRVWKPASLIASQRTRFGWRQWEFAWTPQQASYFTILARARDAAGNTQPLDQEWNQSGYLWNAVQRVHVNVGSAVPKPAIPEQAYASQRPPAAFNNCLLCHNDDVIRQQRLTRAQWTAEINKMTGWGARIDDAGRDALLDYFDRLRP
;
A
#
# COMPACT_ATOMS: atom_id res chain seq x y z
N MET A 1 8.00 16.37 54.36
CA MET A 1 9.23 16.03 53.61
C MET A 1 8.90 16.09 52.14
N CYS A 2 9.20 17.20 51.48
CA CYS A 2 8.80 17.44 50.07
C CYS A 2 9.97 17.00 49.20
N VAL A 3 9.79 15.93 48.44
CA VAL A 3 10.80 15.43 47.50
C VAL A 3 10.74 16.30 46.26
N ARG A 4 11.76 17.15 46.05
CA ARG A 4 11.94 17.90 44.79
C ARG A 4 12.45 16.94 43.70
N LEU A 5 11.58 16.50 42.84
CA LEU A 5 11.94 15.82 41.58
C LEU A 5 12.73 16.80 40.69
N ARG A 6 13.88 16.39 40.17
CA ARG A 6 14.73 17.21 39.30
C ARG A 6 14.18 17.19 37.88
N ARG A 7 14.38 18.27 37.11
CA ARG A 7 13.97 18.40 35.72
C ARG A 7 14.37 17.20 34.80
N ARG A 8 15.46 16.49 35.17
CA ARG A 8 15.91 15.28 34.47
C ARG A 8 14.95 14.08 34.66
N ASP A 9 14.33 13.97 35.84
CA ASP A 9 13.43 12.85 36.12
C ASP A 9 12.09 13.00 35.41
N PHE A 10 11.68 14.24 35.12
CA PHE A 10 10.50 14.54 34.30
C PHE A 10 10.72 14.20 32.82
N LEU A 11 11.94 14.41 32.31
CA LEU A 11 12.27 14.08 30.90
C LEU A 11 12.34 12.56 30.68
N PHE A 12 12.81 11.80 31.68
CA PHE A 12 12.82 10.34 31.61
C PHE A 12 11.41 9.73 31.72
N LEU A 13 10.54 10.30 32.54
CA LEU A 13 9.14 9.87 32.64
C LEU A 13 8.33 10.23 31.40
N ALA A 14 8.57 11.38 30.79
CA ALA A 14 7.93 11.76 29.52
C ALA A 14 8.42 10.88 28.35
N ALA A 15 9.71 10.55 28.28
CA ALA A 15 10.26 9.64 27.28
C ALA A 15 9.75 8.20 27.44
N ALA A 16 9.62 7.70 28.67
CA ALA A 16 9.06 6.37 28.96
C ALA A 16 7.56 6.30 28.62
N ALA A 17 6.79 7.37 28.89
CA ALA A 17 5.37 7.45 28.52
C ALA A 17 5.16 7.57 27.01
N ALA A 18 6.05 8.24 26.30
CA ALA A 18 6.03 8.35 24.85
C ALA A 18 6.31 6.99 24.16
N VAL A 19 7.25 6.22 24.66
CA VAL A 19 7.57 4.86 24.17
C VAL A 19 6.39 3.88 24.35
N LEU A 20 5.53 4.10 25.37
CA LEU A 20 4.36 3.25 25.63
C LEU A 20 3.13 3.58 24.77
N ARG A 21 3.11 4.69 24.04
CA ARG A 21 1.93 5.14 23.28
C ARG A 21 2.05 5.00 21.76
N GLY A 22 3.19 4.56 21.21
CA GLY A 22 3.42 4.61 19.75
C GLY A 22 3.22 6.04 19.27
N GLU A 23 4.25 6.88 19.30
CA GLU A 23 4.12 8.27 18.83
C GLU A 23 3.75 8.28 17.35
N ASP A 24 2.65 8.93 17.05
CA ASP A 24 2.26 9.19 15.67
C ASP A 24 3.08 10.41 15.19
N ARG A 25 4.22 10.14 14.54
CA ARG A 25 5.02 11.22 13.94
C ARG A 25 4.18 11.94 12.89
N PRO A 26 4.13 13.28 12.88
CA PRO A 26 3.39 14.02 11.88
C PRO A 26 3.92 13.67 10.49
N LYS A 27 3.02 13.37 9.58
CA LYS A 27 3.33 13.12 8.17
C LYS A 27 3.78 14.43 7.52
N ARG A 28 4.76 14.35 6.62
CA ARG A 28 5.34 15.52 5.93
C ARG A 28 5.23 15.33 4.42
N ASP A 29 4.83 16.40 3.74
CA ASP A 29 4.81 16.48 2.27
C ASP A 29 4.12 15.31 1.55
N MET A 30 3.15 14.66 2.23
CA MET A 30 2.41 13.53 1.68
C MET A 30 1.28 13.99 0.77
N LEU A 31 1.01 13.22 -0.28
CA LEU A 31 -0.14 13.42 -1.15
C LEU A 31 -1.39 12.82 -0.50
N SER A 32 -2.37 13.66 -0.13
CA SER A 32 -3.64 13.17 0.42
C SER A 32 -4.47 12.54 -0.69
N ARG A 33 -4.85 11.28 -0.49
CA ARG A 33 -5.78 10.55 -1.35
C ARG A 33 -7.17 10.44 -0.72
N SER A 34 -7.25 10.52 0.59
CA SER A 34 -8.47 10.66 1.36
C SER A 34 -8.16 11.29 2.72
N VAL A 35 -9.05 12.16 3.19
CA VAL A 35 -8.94 12.77 4.52
C VAL A 35 -9.63 11.90 5.57
N ARG A 36 -10.71 11.20 5.19
CA ARG A 36 -11.46 10.32 6.08
C ARG A 36 -12.03 9.11 5.32
N PRO A 37 -11.55 7.89 5.60
CA PRO A 37 -10.34 7.60 6.39
C PRO A 37 -9.11 8.26 5.79
N GLU A 38 -8.11 8.53 6.64
CA GLU A 38 -6.87 9.15 6.18
C GLU A 38 -6.07 8.16 5.33
N ASP A 39 -5.87 8.52 4.06
CA ASP A 39 -5.03 7.76 3.11
C ASP A 39 -4.02 8.70 2.48
N LEU A 40 -2.73 8.44 2.74
CA LEU A 40 -1.62 9.30 2.35
C LEU A 40 -0.62 8.55 1.47
N GLU A 41 -0.25 9.16 0.37
CA GLU A 41 0.72 8.66 -0.58
C GLU A 41 2.06 9.38 -0.47
N MET A 42 3.15 8.65 -0.51
CA MET A 42 4.50 9.19 -0.59
C MET A 42 4.72 9.87 -1.95
N PRO A 43 5.18 11.12 -2.02
CA PRO A 43 5.55 11.74 -3.29
C PRO A 43 6.80 11.08 -3.89
N LEU A 44 7.05 11.28 -5.20
CA LEU A 44 8.25 10.73 -5.87
C LEU A 44 9.56 11.19 -5.23
N SER A 45 9.59 12.38 -4.62
CA SER A 45 10.74 12.88 -3.86
C SER A 45 11.09 12.04 -2.62
N GLY A 46 10.12 11.29 -2.09
CA GLY A 46 10.32 10.39 -0.95
C GLY A 46 11.06 9.08 -1.29
N PHE A 47 11.30 8.81 -2.59
CA PHE A 47 12.12 7.67 -3.03
C PHE A 47 13.62 8.01 -3.02
N SER A 48 14.09 8.70 -1.99
CA SER A 48 15.50 9.11 -1.81
C SER A 48 16.28 8.12 -0.93
N ASP A 49 15.64 7.58 0.10
CA ASP A 49 16.28 6.78 1.13
C ASP A 49 16.08 5.28 0.95
N TYR A 50 17.05 4.49 1.41
CA TYR A 50 16.91 3.04 1.40
C TYR A 50 15.81 2.57 2.37
N LEU A 51 15.76 3.12 3.58
CA LEU A 51 14.64 2.92 4.49
C LEU A 51 13.76 4.15 4.45
N THR A 52 12.49 3.98 4.11
CA THR A 52 11.51 5.07 4.11
C THR A 52 11.28 5.57 5.53
N PRO A 53 11.54 6.85 5.83
CA PRO A 53 11.23 7.43 7.13
C PRO A 53 9.73 7.29 7.47
N ALA A 54 9.40 7.13 8.74
CA ALA A 54 8.01 6.92 9.17
C ALA A 54 7.10 8.09 8.77
N GLU A 55 7.60 9.33 8.73
CA GLU A 55 6.88 10.52 8.28
C GLU A 55 6.54 10.52 6.79
N HIS A 56 7.29 9.81 5.94
CA HIS A 56 7.05 9.66 4.51
C HIS A 56 6.43 8.30 4.13
N PHE A 57 6.31 7.38 5.08
CA PHE A 57 5.72 6.08 4.80
C PHE A 57 4.22 6.20 4.54
N PHE A 58 3.71 5.63 3.45
CA PHE A 58 2.30 5.75 3.05
C PHE A 58 1.35 5.24 4.13
N VAL A 59 0.15 5.81 4.19
CA VAL A 59 -0.93 5.41 5.10
C VAL A 59 -2.11 4.91 4.30
N ARG A 60 -2.65 3.75 4.67
CA ARG A 60 -3.90 3.21 4.16
C ARG A 60 -4.72 2.63 5.30
N ALA A 61 -5.95 3.09 5.45
CA ALA A 61 -6.92 2.54 6.38
C ALA A 61 -8.28 2.34 5.69
N HIS A 62 -9.02 1.26 6.01
CA HIS A 62 -10.34 1.03 5.44
C HIS A 62 -11.42 1.84 6.15
N VAL A 63 -11.23 2.06 7.44
CA VAL A 63 -12.11 2.82 8.30
C VAL A 63 -11.31 3.91 9.03
N TYR A 64 -11.15 3.84 10.31
CA TYR A 64 -10.37 4.79 11.10
C TYR A 64 -9.17 4.10 11.75
N VAL A 65 -8.23 4.89 12.22
CA VAL A 65 -7.09 4.39 13.00
C VAL A 65 -7.57 4.17 14.45
N PRO A 66 -7.56 2.94 14.97
CA PRO A 66 -8.06 2.67 16.32
C PRO A 66 -7.13 3.21 17.40
N THR A 67 -7.70 3.59 18.54
CA THR A 67 -6.94 3.86 19.75
C THR A 67 -6.75 2.58 20.52
N VAL A 68 -5.51 2.16 20.72
CA VAL A 68 -5.18 0.93 21.45
C VAL A 68 -4.63 1.25 22.84
N ASN A 69 -5.30 0.75 23.88
CA ASN A 69 -4.80 0.77 25.25
C ASN A 69 -3.88 -0.44 25.47
N LEU A 70 -2.58 -0.21 25.56
CA LEU A 70 -1.58 -1.29 25.69
C LEU A 70 -1.75 -2.13 26.97
N SER A 71 -2.24 -1.56 28.07
CA SER A 71 -2.46 -2.29 29.31
C SER A 71 -3.55 -3.36 29.19
N GLU A 72 -4.55 -3.12 28.34
CA GLU A 72 -5.67 -4.02 28.06
C GLU A 72 -5.45 -4.87 26.81
N TRP A 73 -4.56 -4.43 25.91
CA TRP A 73 -4.31 -5.10 24.65
C TRP A 73 -3.77 -6.52 24.87
N ARG A 74 -4.33 -7.46 24.14
CA ARG A 74 -3.87 -8.84 24.06
C ARG A 74 -3.91 -9.33 22.62
N LEU A 75 -2.93 -10.16 22.27
CA LEU A 75 -3.01 -11.00 21.08
C LEU A 75 -3.66 -12.33 21.47
N ASN A 76 -4.86 -12.56 20.99
CA ASN A 76 -5.58 -13.81 21.19
C ASN A 76 -5.29 -14.78 20.05
N VAL A 77 -4.82 -15.98 20.37
CA VAL A 77 -4.57 -17.06 19.39
C VAL A 77 -5.48 -18.23 19.72
N GLY A 78 -6.31 -18.63 18.76
CA GLY A 78 -7.32 -19.67 18.98
C GLY A 78 -7.68 -20.44 17.73
N GLY A 79 -8.83 -21.12 17.77
CA GLY A 79 -9.31 -21.98 16.67
C GLY A 79 -8.71 -23.38 16.72
N SER A 80 -8.22 -23.89 15.62
CA SER A 80 -7.67 -25.25 15.45
C SER A 80 -6.27 -25.39 16.07
N VAL A 81 -6.16 -25.07 17.37
CA VAL A 81 -4.94 -25.18 18.20
C VAL A 81 -5.16 -26.06 19.42
N ALA A 82 -4.08 -26.61 19.98
CA ALA A 82 -4.12 -27.43 21.18
C ALA A 82 -4.29 -26.59 22.46
N SER A 83 -3.63 -25.42 22.49
CA SER A 83 -3.59 -24.53 23.66
C SER A 83 -3.82 -23.08 23.20
N PRO A 84 -5.04 -22.52 23.30
CA PRO A 84 -5.29 -21.12 23.04
C PRO A 84 -4.39 -20.21 23.88
N LEU A 85 -3.95 -19.09 23.30
CA LEU A 85 -3.05 -18.12 23.96
C LEU A 85 -3.72 -16.75 24.04
N ALA A 86 -3.42 -16.02 25.12
CA ALA A 86 -3.67 -14.59 25.27
C ALA A 86 -2.35 -13.93 25.67
N LEU A 87 -1.67 -13.28 24.73
CA LEU A 87 -0.32 -12.77 24.91
C LEU A 87 -0.33 -11.24 25.03
N THR A 88 0.43 -10.74 26.01
CA THR A 88 0.79 -9.32 26.07
C THR A 88 1.92 -9.02 25.08
N LEU A 89 2.18 -7.73 24.82
CA LEU A 89 3.33 -7.33 24.02
C LEU A 89 4.66 -7.78 24.66
N ASP A 90 4.75 -7.77 26.00
CA ASP A 90 5.94 -8.23 26.72
C ASP A 90 6.12 -9.75 26.60
N ASP A 91 5.04 -10.54 26.56
CA ASP A 91 5.13 -11.98 26.29
C ASP A 91 5.70 -12.26 24.91
N LEU A 92 5.28 -11.48 23.91
CA LEU A 92 5.83 -11.56 22.55
C LEU A 92 7.31 -11.16 22.52
N LYS A 93 7.70 -10.09 23.18
CA LYS A 93 9.10 -9.62 23.25
C LYS A 93 10.05 -10.59 23.96
N ARG A 94 9.55 -11.54 24.77
CA ARG A 94 10.35 -12.61 25.37
C ARG A 94 10.65 -13.77 24.39
N LEU A 95 9.91 -13.87 23.28
CA LEU A 95 10.19 -14.85 22.24
C LEU A 95 11.43 -14.41 21.43
N PRO A 96 12.09 -15.35 20.71
CA PRO A 96 13.21 -15.01 19.85
C PRO A 96 12.84 -13.95 18.82
N ALA A 97 13.50 -12.80 18.88
CA ALA A 97 13.26 -11.72 17.93
C ALA A 97 13.84 -12.06 16.56
N ALA A 98 13.15 -11.63 15.51
CA ALA A 98 13.59 -11.68 14.14
C ALA A 98 13.48 -10.29 13.51
N GLU A 99 14.37 -9.98 12.58
CA GLU A 99 14.42 -8.70 11.88
C GLU A 99 14.65 -8.92 10.40
N LEU A 100 13.98 -8.12 9.56
CA LEU A 100 14.21 -8.09 8.12
C LEU A 100 13.88 -6.72 7.54
N VAL A 101 14.46 -6.42 6.37
CA VAL A 101 14.07 -5.27 5.56
C VAL A 101 13.13 -5.77 4.45
N SER A 102 11.97 -5.14 4.35
CA SER A 102 10.98 -5.50 3.32
C SER A 102 10.18 -4.29 2.86
N VAL A 103 9.91 -4.30 1.57
CA VAL A 103 8.91 -3.43 0.95
C VAL A 103 7.51 -3.84 1.42
N LEU A 104 6.71 -2.84 1.78
CA LEU A 104 5.27 -2.93 1.91
C LEU A 104 4.65 -2.07 0.82
N GLU A 105 3.86 -2.68 -0.05
CA GLU A 105 3.17 -2.01 -1.14
C GLU A 105 1.67 -2.29 -1.11
N CYS A 106 0.84 -1.25 -1.23
CA CYS A 106 -0.60 -1.41 -1.38
C CYS A 106 -0.94 -2.16 -2.68
N ALA A 107 -1.85 -3.12 -2.63
CA ALA A 107 -2.31 -3.85 -3.82
C ALA A 107 -2.78 -2.92 -4.95
N GLY A 108 -3.33 -1.75 -4.59
CA GLY A 108 -3.81 -0.74 -5.52
C GLY A 108 -2.78 0.31 -5.96
N ASN A 109 -1.51 0.18 -5.58
CA ASN A 109 -0.47 1.12 -5.99
C ASN A 109 -0.37 1.18 -7.53
N GLY A 110 -0.47 2.39 -8.11
CA GLY A 110 -0.55 2.60 -9.56
C GLY A 110 -1.96 2.54 -10.15
N ARG A 111 -3.03 2.47 -9.34
CA ARG A 111 -4.41 2.41 -9.85
C ARG A 111 -4.78 3.60 -10.73
N ALA A 112 -4.26 4.78 -10.44
CA ALA A 112 -4.51 5.99 -11.24
C ALA A 112 -4.04 5.87 -12.71
N PHE A 113 -3.21 4.88 -13.02
CA PHE A 113 -2.65 4.69 -14.36
C PHE A 113 -3.38 3.62 -15.19
N PHE A 114 -4.44 3.00 -14.65
CA PHE A 114 -5.25 2.06 -15.41
C PHE A 114 -6.10 2.79 -16.46
N GLU A 115 -6.02 2.32 -17.69
CA GLU A 115 -6.81 2.83 -18.81
C GLU A 115 -7.50 1.67 -19.54
N PRO A 116 -8.84 1.61 -19.58
CA PRO A 116 -9.79 2.53 -18.91
C PRO A 116 -9.72 2.51 -17.39
N PRO A 117 -10.13 3.62 -16.72
CA PRO A 117 -10.06 3.78 -15.28
C PRO A 117 -10.89 2.74 -14.52
N VAL A 118 -10.48 2.45 -13.30
CA VAL A 118 -11.14 1.48 -12.41
C VAL A 118 -11.41 2.10 -11.04
N PRO A 119 -12.47 1.67 -10.33
CA PRO A 119 -12.84 2.24 -9.03
C PRO A 119 -11.84 1.96 -7.92
N GLY A 120 -11.86 2.78 -6.88
CA GLY A 120 -11.03 2.72 -5.69
C GLY A 120 -10.10 3.92 -5.55
N LEU A 121 -9.30 3.98 -4.49
CA LEU A 121 -8.32 5.05 -4.28
C LEU A 121 -7.33 5.11 -5.44
N GLN A 122 -7.20 6.29 -6.03
CA GLN A 122 -6.38 6.53 -7.21
C GLN A 122 -4.92 6.81 -6.80
N TRP A 123 -4.27 5.78 -6.28
CA TRP A 123 -2.84 5.81 -5.97
C TRP A 123 -2.01 6.04 -7.23
N GLY A 124 -1.02 6.93 -7.15
CA GLY A 124 0.07 7.01 -8.12
C GLY A 124 1.14 5.95 -7.85
N HIS A 125 2.39 6.37 -7.70
CA HIS A 125 3.52 5.45 -7.46
C HIS A 125 3.84 5.20 -5.98
N GLY A 126 3.34 6.04 -5.07
CA GLY A 126 3.87 6.18 -3.72
C GLY A 126 3.09 5.46 -2.62
N ALA A 127 2.10 4.60 -2.95
CA ALA A 127 1.49 3.72 -1.94
C ALA A 127 2.41 2.52 -1.63
N VAL A 128 3.67 2.81 -1.32
CA VAL A 128 4.75 1.86 -1.05
C VAL A 128 5.77 2.47 -0.10
N GLY A 129 6.48 1.63 0.64
CA GLY A 129 7.63 2.04 1.44
C GLY A 129 8.48 0.82 1.79
N ASN A 130 9.77 1.04 2.05
CA ASN A 130 10.71 0.00 2.46
C ASN A 130 11.13 0.27 3.90
N ALA A 131 10.94 -0.67 4.80
CA ALA A 131 11.29 -0.51 6.20
C ALA A 131 12.00 -1.73 6.78
N ARG A 132 12.70 -1.49 7.87
CA ARG A 132 13.22 -2.53 8.74
C ARG A 132 12.14 -2.89 9.75
N TRP A 133 11.72 -4.14 9.74
CA TRP A 133 10.68 -4.68 10.60
C TRP A 133 11.31 -5.62 11.62
N ARG A 134 11.02 -5.42 12.88
CA ARG A 134 11.46 -6.30 13.97
C ARG A 134 10.26 -6.79 14.77
N GLY A 135 10.27 -8.09 15.06
CA GLY A 135 9.19 -8.74 15.79
C GLY A 135 9.52 -10.18 16.12
N VAL A 136 8.52 -11.02 16.17
CA VAL A 136 8.65 -12.47 16.36
C VAL A 136 8.11 -13.19 15.13
N ARG A 137 8.61 -14.37 14.85
CA ARG A 137 8.05 -15.18 13.74
C ARG A 137 6.63 -15.61 14.08
N LEU A 138 5.71 -15.46 13.12
CA LEU A 138 4.35 -15.99 13.28
C LEU A 138 4.38 -17.50 13.55
N ALA A 139 5.26 -18.23 12.88
CA ALA A 139 5.46 -19.66 13.07
C ALA A 139 5.78 -20.04 14.53
N ASP A 140 6.57 -19.24 15.26
CA ASP A 140 6.94 -19.52 16.65
C ASP A 140 5.73 -19.36 17.59
N VAL A 141 4.88 -18.36 17.35
CA VAL A 141 3.62 -18.16 18.08
C VAL A 141 2.64 -19.30 17.82
N LEU A 142 2.48 -19.70 16.55
CA LEU A 142 1.61 -20.81 16.17
C LEU A 142 2.11 -22.15 16.73
N LYS A 143 3.43 -22.39 16.73
CA LYS A 143 4.03 -23.57 17.35
C LYS A 143 3.76 -23.61 18.84
N ARG A 144 3.84 -22.48 19.54
CA ARG A 144 3.51 -22.40 20.98
C ARG A 144 2.04 -22.71 21.26
N ALA A 145 1.12 -22.31 20.38
CA ALA A 145 -0.29 -22.64 20.48
C ALA A 145 -0.59 -24.13 20.15
N GLY A 146 0.30 -24.80 19.45
CA GLY A 146 0.16 -26.20 19.04
C GLY A 146 -0.89 -26.37 17.95
N LEU A 147 -0.50 -26.22 16.68
CA LEU A 147 -1.40 -26.43 15.54
C LEU A 147 -1.96 -27.86 15.50
N LYS A 148 -3.26 -27.99 15.29
CA LYS A 148 -3.89 -29.31 15.05
C LYS A 148 -3.65 -29.73 13.59
N ALA A 149 -3.73 -31.01 13.30
CA ALA A 149 -3.55 -31.56 11.94
C ALA A 149 -4.59 -31.06 10.93
N SER A 150 -5.74 -30.58 11.42
CA SER A 150 -6.79 -29.98 10.58
C SER A 150 -6.50 -28.53 10.16
N ALA A 151 -5.45 -27.87 10.69
CA ALA A 151 -5.13 -26.47 10.35
C ALA A 151 -4.92 -26.30 8.83
N ARG A 152 -5.55 -25.28 8.25
CA ARG A 152 -5.47 -24.92 6.81
C ARG A 152 -5.08 -23.49 6.58
N GLU A 153 -5.72 -22.56 7.28
CA GLU A 153 -5.52 -21.12 7.13
C GLU A 153 -5.40 -20.42 8.48
N ILE A 154 -4.77 -19.27 8.46
CA ILE A 154 -4.61 -18.39 9.62
C ILE A 154 -5.38 -17.11 9.36
N LEU A 155 -6.54 -16.95 9.99
CA LEU A 155 -7.33 -15.73 9.94
C LEU A 155 -6.72 -14.70 10.91
N LEU A 156 -6.59 -13.47 10.41
CA LEU A 156 -5.94 -12.32 11.07
C LEU A 156 -6.95 -11.19 11.17
N ASP A 157 -7.05 -10.60 12.37
CA ASP A 157 -8.01 -9.56 12.67
C ASP A 157 -7.37 -8.46 13.53
N GLY A 158 -7.68 -7.21 13.20
CA GLY A 158 -7.16 -6.00 13.84
C GLY A 158 -8.09 -5.44 14.91
N ALA A 159 -7.72 -4.28 15.46
CA ALA A 159 -8.56 -3.51 16.38
C ALA A 159 -9.46 -2.49 15.68
N ASP A 160 -9.39 -2.37 14.37
CA ASP A 160 -10.26 -1.50 13.58
C ASP A 160 -11.64 -2.14 13.47
N VAL A 161 -12.69 -1.34 13.72
CA VAL A 161 -14.08 -1.79 13.74
C VAL A 161 -14.83 -1.24 12.53
N PRO A 162 -15.56 -2.06 11.79
CA PRO A 162 -16.28 -1.63 10.61
C PRO A 162 -17.39 -0.63 10.94
N LEU A 163 -17.75 0.22 9.97
CA LEU A 163 -18.86 1.17 10.07
C LEU A 163 -20.15 0.55 9.51
N GLY A 164 -21.25 0.67 10.25
CA GLY A 164 -22.56 0.15 9.84
C GLY A 164 -22.52 -1.36 9.55
N SER A 165 -22.91 -1.75 8.36
CA SER A 165 -22.91 -3.14 7.88
C SER A 165 -21.69 -3.46 6.96
N MET A 166 -20.68 -2.60 6.95
CA MET A 166 -19.44 -2.86 6.24
C MET A 166 -18.78 -4.15 6.80
N PRO A 167 -18.33 -5.07 5.94
CA PRO A 167 -17.60 -6.26 6.41
C PRO A 167 -16.33 -5.87 7.16
N ASP A 168 -16.09 -6.51 8.29
CA ASP A 168 -14.87 -6.38 9.07
C ASP A 168 -13.63 -6.74 8.26
N PHE A 169 -12.55 -5.95 8.42
CA PHE A 169 -11.34 -6.13 7.62
C PHE A 169 -10.50 -7.29 8.16
N GLN A 170 -10.94 -8.48 7.83
CA GLN A 170 -10.25 -9.73 8.14
C GLN A 170 -9.59 -10.32 6.91
N ARG A 171 -8.33 -10.74 7.06
CA ARG A 171 -7.55 -11.40 6.00
C ARG A 171 -7.02 -12.73 6.50
N SER A 172 -6.90 -13.69 5.61
CA SER A 172 -6.28 -14.97 5.95
C SER A 172 -4.99 -15.20 5.17
N LEU A 173 -4.08 -15.96 5.78
CA LEU A 173 -2.87 -16.49 5.16
C LEU A 173 -2.99 -18.02 5.06
N PRO A 174 -2.66 -18.63 3.92
CA PRO A 174 -2.43 -20.06 3.85
C PRO A 174 -1.40 -20.49 4.89
N LEU A 175 -1.54 -21.70 5.42
CA LEU A 175 -0.66 -22.21 6.46
C LEU A 175 0.82 -22.16 6.05
N GLU A 176 1.14 -22.45 4.80
CA GLU A 176 2.49 -22.34 4.23
C GLU A 176 3.08 -20.93 4.42
N LYS A 177 2.31 -19.88 4.05
CA LYS A 177 2.76 -18.50 4.19
C LYS A 177 2.88 -18.07 5.65
N ALA A 178 1.98 -18.54 6.51
CA ALA A 178 2.02 -18.25 7.94
C ALA A 178 3.23 -18.90 8.64
N LEU A 179 3.67 -20.07 8.16
CA LEU A 179 4.84 -20.79 8.67
C LEU A 179 6.16 -20.40 7.99
N ASP A 180 6.15 -19.56 6.95
CA ASP A 180 7.35 -19.00 6.35
C ASP A 180 8.18 -18.30 7.44
N PRO A 181 9.49 -18.64 7.60
CA PRO A 181 10.34 -18.04 8.63
C PRO A 181 10.51 -16.53 8.53
N ASN A 182 10.14 -15.92 7.41
CA ASN A 182 10.17 -14.49 7.19
C ASN A 182 8.82 -13.80 7.51
N THR A 183 7.73 -14.53 7.74
CA THR A 183 6.47 -13.94 8.16
C THR A 183 6.53 -13.59 9.64
N LEU A 184 6.44 -12.28 9.95
CA LEU A 184 6.63 -11.76 11.30
C LEU A 184 5.33 -11.16 11.86
N LEU A 185 5.24 -11.19 13.18
CA LEU A 185 4.43 -10.30 14.00
C LEU A 185 5.34 -9.17 14.48
N ALA A 186 5.34 -8.05 13.76
CA ALA A 186 6.25 -6.95 14.04
C ALA A 186 5.68 -5.99 15.07
N TYR A 187 6.53 -5.55 16.00
CA TYR A 187 6.26 -4.52 16.99
C TYR A 187 7.16 -3.30 16.85
N ASP A 188 8.24 -3.38 16.04
CA ASP A 188 9.10 -2.24 15.73
C ASP A 188 9.21 -2.03 14.22
N MET A 189 9.38 -0.76 13.83
CA MET A 189 9.63 -0.28 12.47
C MET A 189 10.81 0.69 12.48
N ASN A 190 11.83 0.45 11.67
CA ASN A 190 13.05 1.27 11.57
C ASN A 190 13.80 1.50 12.89
N GLY A 191 13.71 0.53 13.83
CA GLY A 191 14.38 0.59 15.13
C GLY A 191 13.61 1.31 16.24
N GLU A 192 12.36 1.68 15.99
CA GLU A 192 11.45 2.30 16.93
C GLU A 192 10.14 1.51 17.03
N ALA A 193 9.37 1.73 18.10
CA ALA A 193 8.03 1.16 18.20
C ALA A 193 7.18 1.55 17.00
N LEU A 194 6.29 0.65 16.55
CA LEU A 194 5.39 0.95 15.46
C LEU A 194 4.61 2.26 15.69
N PRO A 195 4.59 3.19 14.73
CA PRO A 195 3.66 4.31 14.78
C PRO A 195 2.21 3.81 14.75
N VAL A 196 1.29 4.56 15.35
CA VAL A 196 -0.13 4.18 15.44
C VAL A 196 -0.73 3.92 14.06
N LYS A 197 -0.48 4.79 13.08
CA LYS A 197 -0.96 4.65 11.68
C LYS A 197 -0.35 3.44 10.96
N HIS A 198 0.74 2.89 11.47
CA HIS A 198 1.43 1.73 10.90
C HIS A 198 1.19 0.43 11.67
N GLY A 199 0.27 0.42 12.65
CA GLY A 199 -0.24 -0.80 13.26
C GLY A 199 0.19 -1.06 14.69
N PHE A 200 0.60 -0.02 15.47
CA PHE A 200 0.88 -0.18 16.91
C PHE A 200 -0.28 -0.89 17.64
N PRO A 201 -0.02 -1.84 18.55
CA PRO A 201 1.30 -2.28 19.02
C PRO A 201 1.90 -3.44 18.22
N LEU A 202 1.11 -4.08 17.36
CA LEU A 202 1.50 -5.27 16.60
C LEU A 202 0.87 -5.29 15.23
N ARG A 203 1.65 -5.71 14.22
CA ARG A 203 1.16 -5.96 12.88
C ARG A 203 1.75 -7.21 12.27
N VAL A 204 1.07 -7.74 11.26
CA VAL A 204 1.63 -8.79 10.39
C VAL A 204 2.57 -8.16 9.37
N VAL A 205 3.69 -8.83 9.12
CA VAL A 205 4.62 -8.58 8.02
C VAL A 205 4.71 -9.86 7.21
N ALA A 206 4.21 -9.83 5.96
CA ALA A 206 4.21 -10.95 5.02
C ALA A 206 5.06 -10.59 3.78
N PRO A 207 6.41 -10.71 3.86
CA PRO A 207 7.31 -10.20 2.85
C PRO A 207 7.04 -10.78 1.46
N GLY A 208 7.16 -9.92 0.43
CA GLY A 208 6.89 -10.28 -0.96
C GLY A 208 5.40 -10.31 -1.33
N TRP A 209 4.50 -10.23 -0.36
CA TRP A 209 3.05 -10.13 -0.57
C TRP A 209 2.56 -8.70 -0.46
N ALA A 210 1.45 -8.40 -1.17
CA ALA A 210 0.82 -7.09 -1.14
C ALA A 210 0.27 -6.73 0.25
N GLY A 211 0.17 -5.43 0.53
CA GLY A 211 -0.10 -4.88 1.85
C GLY A 211 -1.47 -5.22 2.46
N ASP A 212 -2.42 -5.69 1.65
CA ASP A 212 -3.70 -6.20 2.14
C ASP A 212 -3.55 -7.45 3.02
N SER A 213 -2.45 -8.18 2.89
CA SER A 213 -2.10 -9.34 3.72
C SER A 213 -1.31 -8.97 5.00
N TRP A 214 -1.07 -7.68 5.24
CA TRP A 214 -0.25 -7.18 6.36
C TRP A 214 -1.13 -6.52 7.42
N THR A 215 -2.03 -7.29 8.05
CA THR A 215 -3.00 -6.80 9.05
C THR A 215 -2.33 -5.95 10.12
N LYS A 216 -2.86 -4.72 10.32
CA LYS A 216 -2.42 -3.76 11.33
C LYS A 216 -3.22 -3.92 12.64
N TRP A 217 -2.71 -3.34 13.73
CA TRP A 217 -3.38 -3.34 15.05
C TRP A 217 -3.84 -4.72 15.48
N LEU A 218 -3.06 -5.75 15.16
CA LEU A 218 -3.43 -7.15 15.30
C LEU A 218 -3.83 -7.51 16.73
N THR A 219 -5.04 -8.05 16.90
CA THR A 219 -5.60 -8.48 18.18
C THR A 219 -5.97 -9.96 18.20
N SER A 220 -6.19 -10.56 17.02
CA SER A 220 -6.67 -11.93 16.90
C SER A 220 -5.97 -12.70 15.80
N ILE A 221 -5.59 -13.92 16.12
CA ILE A 221 -5.14 -14.96 15.21
C ILE A 221 -6.03 -16.18 15.43
N ARG A 222 -6.79 -16.57 14.41
CA ARG A 222 -7.64 -17.75 14.47
C ARG A 222 -7.19 -18.79 13.44
N VAL A 223 -6.78 -19.95 13.92
CA VAL A 223 -6.43 -21.07 13.05
C VAL A 223 -7.70 -21.74 12.56
N LEU A 224 -7.89 -21.77 11.25
CA LEU A 224 -9.05 -22.37 10.58
C LEU A 224 -8.70 -23.75 10.03
N ASP A 225 -9.68 -24.63 9.97
CA ASP A 225 -9.63 -25.96 9.34
C ASP A 225 -10.17 -25.99 7.90
N GLN A 226 -10.63 -24.83 7.43
CA GLN A 226 -11.11 -24.57 6.06
C GLN A 226 -10.67 -23.18 5.59
N GLU A 227 -10.83 -22.89 4.29
CA GLU A 227 -10.58 -21.57 3.73
C GLU A 227 -11.55 -20.53 4.30
N HIS A 228 -11.05 -19.33 4.58
CA HIS A 228 -11.88 -18.21 5.00
C HIS A 228 -12.69 -17.67 3.81
N ASP A 229 -14.00 -17.53 3.99
CA ASP A 229 -14.96 -17.11 2.97
C ASP A 229 -15.45 -15.66 3.14
N GLY A 230 -14.86 -14.89 4.04
CA GLY A 230 -15.21 -13.48 4.28
C GLY A 230 -15.02 -12.60 3.04
N PHE A 231 -15.75 -11.47 3.02
CA PHE A 231 -15.81 -10.52 1.90
C PHE A 231 -14.41 -10.14 1.36
N TRP A 232 -13.46 -9.83 2.25
CA TRP A 232 -12.13 -9.37 1.86
C TRP A 232 -11.24 -10.45 1.26
N MET A 233 -11.65 -11.73 1.32
CA MET A 233 -10.99 -12.86 0.66
C MET A 233 -11.74 -13.34 -0.58
N LYS A 234 -13.07 -13.38 -0.55
CA LYS A 234 -13.89 -13.94 -1.63
C LYS A 234 -14.32 -12.91 -2.67
N SER A 235 -14.48 -11.62 -2.28
CA SER A 235 -15.02 -10.59 -3.17
C SER A 235 -14.02 -9.47 -3.46
N ALA A 236 -13.26 -9.00 -2.46
CA ALA A 236 -12.25 -7.96 -2.61
C ALA A 236 -10.84 -8.55 -2.70
N TYR A 237 -9.86 -7.73 -3.10
CA TYR A 237 -8.46 -8.12 -3.27
C TYR A 237 -8.26 -9.36 -4.13
N ARG A 238 -8.97 -9.38 -5.25
CA ARG A 238 -8.87 -10.44 -6.26
C ARG A 238 -8.55 -9.84 -7.63
N HIS A 239 -7.83 -10.60 -8.42
CA HIS A 239 -7.47 -10.22 -9.79
C HIS A 239 -7.58 -11.42 -10.72
N PRO A 240 -7.75 -11.21 -12.05
CA PRO A 240 -7.67 -12.29 -13.03
C PRO A 240 -6.29 -12.95 -12.97
N GLY A 241 -6.25 -14.28 -12.98
CA GLY A 241 -4.97 -15.02 -13.00
C GLY A 241 -4.24 -14.97 -14.35
N ARG A 242 -4.80 -14.26 -15.33
CA ARG A 242 -4.26 -14.07 -16.69
C ARG A 242 -4.61 -12.67 -17.19
N PRO A 243 -3.88 -12.12 -18.15
CA PRO A 243 -4.23 -10.87 -18.81
C PRO A 243 -5.63 -10.92 -19.42
N VAL A 244 -6.37 -9.82 -19.32
CA VAL A 244 -7.70 -9.64 -19.91
C VAL A 244 -7.71 -8.34 -20.71
N ALA A 245 -8.56 -8.28 -21.74
CA ALA A 245 -8.72 -7.07 -22.52
C ALA A 245 -9.29 -5.94 -21.64
N PRO A 246 -8.87 -4.68 -21.84
CA PRO A 246 -9.39 -3.53 -21.11
C PRO A 246 -10.92 -3.46 -21.15
N GLY A 247 -11.55 -3.19 -20.01
CA GLY A 247 -13.01 -3.12 -19.86
C GLY A 247 -13.74 -4.47 -19.72
N VAL A 248 -13.05 -5.60 -19.87
CA VAL A 248 -13.68 -6.93 -19.72
C VAL A 248 -13.80 -7.31 -18.25
N ALA A 249 -15.03 -7.57 -17.82
CA ALA A 249 -15.32 -8.10 -16.49
C ALA A 249 -15.04 -9.61 -16.42
N VAL A 250 -14.36 -10.03 -15.37
CA VAL A 250 -14.09 -11.45 -15.06
C VAL A 250 -14.93 -11.86 -13.86
N PRO A 251 -15.67 -12.96 -13.93
CA PRO A 251 -16.41 -13.48 -12.79
C PRO A 251 -15.52 -13.80 -11.60
N LEU A 252 -16.01 -13.58 -10.37
CA LEU A 252 -15.23 -13.73 -9.13
C LEU A 252 -14.65 -15.13 -8.93
N ASP A 253 -15.37 -16.16 -9.35
CA ASP A 253 -14.93 -17.57 -9.30
C ASP A 253 -13.70 -17.87 -10.18
N ARG A 254 -13.45 -17.01 -11.18
CA ARG A 254 -12.27 -17.07 -12.07
C ARG A 254 -11.15 -16.10 -11.64
N MET A 255 -11.35 -15.38 -10.56
CA MET A 255 -10.34 -14.49 -10.01
C MET A 255 -9.56 -15.17 -8.89
N ARG A 256 -8.31 -14.75 -8.69
CA ARG A 256 -7.40 -15.24 -7.65
C ARG A 256 -7.17 -14.17 -6.59
N PRO A 257 -6.92 -14.51 -5.33
CA PRO A 257 -6.49 -13.54 -4.33
C PRO A 257 -5.23 -12.80 -4.77
N VAL A 258 -5.14 -11.53 -4.42
CA VAL A 258 -3.89 -10.77 -4.52
C VAL A 258 -2.91 -11.33 -3.50
N THR A 259 -1.71 -11.68 -3.93
CA THR A 259 -0.64 -12.22 -3.09
C THR A 259 0.69 -11.56 -3.46
N ASN A 260 1.51 -12.19 -4.28
CA ASN A 260 2.86 -11.75 -4.64
C ASN A 260 2.86 -10.39 -5.34
N LEU A 261 3.77 -9.53 -4.90
CA LEU A 261 4.12 -8.30 -5.59
C LEU A 261 4.69 -8.62 -6.96
N ARG A 262 4.31 -7.85 -7.98
CA ARG A 262 4.94 -7.90 -9.30
C ARG A 262 6.21 -7.06 -9.30
N VAL A 263 7.23 -7.52 -10.06
CA VAL A 263 8.45 -6.73 -10.22
C VAL A 263 8.15 -5.41 -10.90
N LYS A 264 8.68 -4.31 -10.35
CA LYS A 264 8.57 -2.97 -10.93
C LYS A 264 9.74 -2.08 -10.56
N SER A 265 9.92 -1.02 -11.32
CA SER A 265 10.83 0.08 -11.09
C SER A 265 10.10 1.40 -11.20
N VAL A 266 10.51 2.36 -10.38
CA VAL A 266 10.03 3.75 -10.42
C VAL A 266 11.25 4.67 -10.56
N ILE A 267 11.16 5.66 -11.46
CA ILE A 267 12.15 6.73 -11.62
C ILE A 267 11.80 7.83 -10.61
N ALA A 268 12.71 8.08 -9.68
CA ALA A 268 12.57 9.13 -8.67
C ALA A 268 13.16 10.48 -9.13
N SER A 269 14.15 10.43 -10.02
CA SER A 269 14.80 11.61 -10.60
C SER A 269 15.38 11.28 -11.97
N PRO A 270 15.22 12.18 -12.97
CA PRO A 270 14.47 13.43 -12.93
C PRO A 270 12.96 13.20 -12.83
N LEU A 271 12.20 14.19 -12.37
CA LEU A 271 10.74 14.15 -12.38
C LEU A 271 10.18 14.38 -13.79
N ASP A 272 8.95 13.96 -14.02
CA ASP A 272 8.25 14.24 -15.30
C ASP A 272 8.15 15.75 -15.53
N GLY A 273 8.48 16.19 -16.74
CA GLY A 273 8.53 17.60 -17.12
C GLY A 273 9.82 18.34 -16.71
N ALA A 274 10.82 17.65 -16.13
CA ALA A 274 12.07 18.30 -15.74
C ALA A 274 12.78 18.96 -16.91
N GLN A 275 13.38 20.13 -16.63
CA GLN A 275 14.21 20.90 -17.55
C GLN A 275 15.68 20.57 -17.30
N LEU A 276 16.40 20.15 -18.32
CA LEU A 276 17.82 19.77 -18.26
C LEU A 276 18.64 20.59 -19.25
N ASP A 277 19.93 20.79 -18.95
CA ASP A 277 20.84 21.52 -19.82
C ASP A 277 21.61 20.54 -20.76
N PRO A 278 21.73 20.87 -22.06
CA PRO A 278 22.58 20.12 -22.98
C PRO A 278 24.03 20.08 -22.50
N GLY A 279 24.69 18.92 -22.61
CA GLY A 279 26.07 18.72 -22.15
C GLY A 279 26.22 18.57 -20.64
N SER A 280 25.16 18.78 -19.83
CA SER A 280 25.21 18.67 -18.38
C SER A 280 25.00 17.22 -17.93
N PRO A 281 25.94 16.63 -17.14
CA PRO A 281 25.75 15.28 -16.61
C PRO A 281 24.53 15.19 -15.71
N THR A 282 23.62 14.26 -16.00
CA THR A 282 22.41 14.01 -15.24
C THR A 282 22.44 12.58 -14.71
N MET A 283 22.17 12.40 -13.40
CA MET A 283 22.01 11.09 -12.81
C MET A 283 20.55 10.71 -12.72
N ILE A 284 20.12 9.74 -13.51
CA ILE A 284 18.79 9.14 -13.42
C ILE A 284 18.82 8.14 -12.27
N ARG A 285 17.86 8.25 -11.33
CA ARG A 285 17.80 7.44 -10.12
C ARG A 285 16.40 6.89 -9.90
N GLY A 286 16.35 5.74 -9.23
CA GLY A 286 15.08 5.15 -8.85
C GLY A 286 15.20 3.96 -7.92
N MET A 287 14.04 3.36 -7.66
CA MET A 287 13.89 2.17 -6.84
C MET A 287 13.25 1.05 -7.66
N ALA A 288 13.64 -0.20 -7.38
CA ALA A 288 13.02 -1.37 -7.98
C ALA A 288 12.76 -2.44 -6.91
N TRP A 289 11.63 -3.13 -7.00
CA TRP A 289 11.21 -4.16 -6.04
C TRP A 289 10.27 -5.19 -6.69
N GLY A 290 10.00 -6.26 -5.96
CA GLY A 290 9.06 -7.32 -6.32
C GLY A 290 8.93 -8.34 -5.20
N ALA A 291 8.24 -9.44 -5.45
CA ALA A 291 8.19 -10.58 -4.53
C ALA A 291 9.54 -11.30 -4.47
N ASP A 292 10.22 -11.41 -5.61
CA ASP A 292 11.56 -11.94 -5.75
C ASP A 292 12.61 -10.82 -5.81
N PRO A 293 13.87 -11.09 -5.42
CA PRO A 293 14.94 -10.10 -5.46
C PRO A 293 15.14 -9.51 -6.86
N VAL A 294 15.28 -8.19 -6.95
CA VAL A 294 15.61 -7.51 -8.22
C VAL A 294 17.00 -7.90 -8.67
N ALA A 295 17.09 -8.46 -9.87
CA ALA A 295 18.36 -8.91 -10.51
C ALA A 295 18.98 -7.82 -11.40
N ALA A 296 18.16 -7.03 -12.10
CA ALA A 296 18.62 -5.99 -13.02
C ALA A 296 17.58 -4.88 -13.19
N VAL A 297 18.07 -3.71 -13.58
CA VAL A 297 17.26 -2.60 -14.10
C VAL A 297 17.90 -2.11 -15.39
N ASP A 298 17.12 -2.02 -16.45
CA ASP A 298 17.56 -1.43 -17.73
C ASP A 298 16.87 -0.07 -17.89
N VAL A 299 17.60 0.92 -18.39
CA VAL A 299 17.13 2.28 -18.66
C VAL A 299 17.15 2.54 -20.15
N SER A 300 16.11 3.16 -20.66
CA SER A 300 16.04 3.74 -22.01
C SER A 300 15.80 5.24 -21.91
N ILE A 301 16.47 6.02 -22.75
CA ILE A 301 16.27 7.49 -22.86
C ILE A 301 15.55 7.89 -24.14
N ASP A 302 15.16 6.95 -24.97
CA ASP A 302 14.62 7.15 -26.31
C ASP A 302 13.23 6.50 -26.50
N GLY A 303 12.48 6.38 -25.40
CA GLY A 303 11.12 5.82 -25.43
C GLY A 303 11.06 4.31 -25.58
N GLY A 304 12.11 3.59 -25.21
CA GLY A 304 12.14 2.12 -25.21
C GLY A 304 12.78 1.48 -26.44
N ARG A 305 13.45 2.27 -27.32
CA ARG A 305 14.12 1.76 -28.51
C ARG A 305 15.44 1.07 -28.17
N VAL A 306 16.24 1.71 -27.31
CA VAL A 306 17.53 1.16 -26.83
C VAL A 306 17.51 1.09 -25.31
N TRP A 307 17.94 -0.04 -24.77
CA TRP A 307 18.03 -0.30 -23.35
C TRP A 307 19.48 -0.50 -22.90
N LYS A 308 19.87 0.13 -21.81
CA LYS A 308 21.19 0.01 -21.22
C LYS A 308 21.07 -0.34 -19.74
N PRO A 309 21.97 -1.18 -19.18
CA PRO A 309 21.89 -1.56 -17.77
C PRO A 309 22.18 -0.36 -16.85
N ALA A 310 21.38 -0.22 -15.80
CA ALA A 310 21.65 0.67 -14.68
C ALA A 310 22.52 -0.02 -13.63
N SER A 311 23.22 0.77 -12.82
CA SER A 311 24.00 0.30 -11.68
C SER A 311 23.09 0.12 -10.46
N LEU A 312 23.02 -1.10 -9.92
CA LEU A 312 22.34 -1.39 -8.66
C LEU A 312 23.26 -1.10 -7.47
N ILE A 313 22.78 -0.37 -6.44
CA ILE A 313 23.58 -0.06 -5.25
C ILE A 313 23.92 -1.37 -4.50
N ALA A 314 25.20 -1.70 -4.41
CA ALA A 314 25.68 -3.01 -3.96
C ALA A 314 25.42 -3.30 -2.46
N SER A 315 25.47 -2.27 -1.60
CA SER A 315 25.29 -2.37 -0.15
C SER A 315 23.87 -2.72 0.29
N GLN A 316 22.89 -2.65 -0.61
CA GLN A 316 21.45 -2.81 -0.31
C GLN A 316 20.91 -4.13 -0.84
N ARG A 317 21.56 -5.25 -0.50
CA ARG A 317 21.16 -6.59 -0.94
C ARG A 317 20.36 -7.30 0.15
N THR A 318 19.06 -6.98 0.26
CA THR A 318 18.12 -7.76 1.07
C THR A 318 17.13 -8.47 0.18
N ARG A 319 16.63 -9.61 0.63
CA ARG A 319 15.73 -10.45 -0.19
C ARG A 319 14.43 -9.73 -0.54
N PHE A 320 13.86 -8.96 0.39
CA PHE A 320 12.53 -8.37 0.28
C PHE A 320 12.53 -6.84 0.24
N GLY A 321 13.69 -6.20 0.40
CA GLY A 321 13.83 -4.76 0.28
C GLY A 321 13.93 -4.32 -1.18
N TRP A 322 13.62 -3.07 -1.43
CA TRP A 322 13.88 -2.51 -2.75
C TRP A 322 15.38 -2.34 -3.04
N ARG A 323 15.70 -2.16 -4.32
CA ARG A 323 17.05 -1.86 -4.79
C ARG A 323 17.06 -0.46 -5.36
N GLN A 324 17.92 0.38 -4.81
CA GLN A 324 18.24 1.66 -5.42
C GLN A 324 19.11 1.40 -6.67
N TRP A 325 18.86 2.16 -7.72
CA TRP A 325 19.62 2.09 -8.96
C TRP A 325 19.91 3.48 -9.51
N GLU A 326 21.01 3.58 -10.27
CA GLU A 326 21.48 4.81 -10.88
C GLU A 326 21.93 4.55 -12.32
N PHE A 327 21.68 5.54 -13.18
CA PHE A 327 22.13 5.55 -14.57
C PHE A 327 22.64 6.94 -14.95
N ALA A 328 23.93 7.05 -15.29
CA ALA A 328 24.54 8.31 -15.71
C ALA A 328 24.18 8.58 -17.19
N TRP A 329 23.68 9.78 -17.45
CA TRP A 329 23.33 10.25 -18.78
C TRP A 329 23.76 11.71 -18.97
N THR A 330 24.34 12.01 -20.15
CA THR A 330 24.67 13.37 -20.55
C THR A 330 23.98 13.66 -21.88
N PRO A 331 22.84 14.38 -21.87
CA PRO A 331 22.14 14.72 -23.12
C PRO A 331 22.99 15.66 -23.95
N GLN A 332 23.26 15.33 -25.21
CA GLN A 332 24.14 16.12 -26.07
C GLN A 332 23.40 17.15 -26.91
N GLN A 333 22.10 16.99 -27.10
CA GLN A 333 21.29 17.81 -28.00
C GLN A 333 20.05 18.31 -27.29
N ALA A 334 19.66 19.54 -27.61
CA ALA A 334 18.35 20.09 -27.21
C ALA A 334 17.23 19.29 -27.88
N SER A 335 16.40 18.63 -27.08
CA SER A 335 15.30 17.79 -27.55
C SER A 335 14.40 17.39 -26.39
N TYR A 336 13.27 16.79 -26.75
CA TYR A 336 12.35 16.13 -25.83
C TYR A 336 12.70 14.64 -25.74
N PHE A 337 12.92 14.13 -24.53
CA PHE A 337 13.27 12.74 -24.29
C PHE A 337 12.21 12.05 -23.42
N THR A 338 12.00 10.77 -23.67
CA THR A 338 11.18 9.90 -22.81
C THR A 338 12.07 8.86 -22.16
N ILE A 339 12.23 9.00 -20.85
CA ILE A 339 13.03 8.09 -20.03
C ILE A 339 12.12 6.98 -19.48
N LEU A 340 12.58 5.74 -19.63
CA LEU A 340 11.94 4.53 -19.13
C LEU A 340 12.93 3.76 -18.26
N ALA A 341 12.43 3.07 -17.23
CA ALA A 341 13.22 2.12 -16.45
C ALA A 341 12.44 0.82 -16.28
N ARG A 342 13.08 -0.32 -16.60
CA ARG A 342 12.47 -1.64 -16.59
C ARG A 342 13.23 -2.57 -15.67
N ALA A 343 12.58 -3.07 -14.61
CA ALA A 343 13.15 -4.04 -13.68
C ALA A 343 12.95 -5.48 -14.17
N ARG A 344 13.89 -6.35 -13.79
CA ARG A 344 13.83 -7.81 -13.89
C ARG A 344 14.20 -8.41 -12.55
N ASP A 345 13.46 -9.43 -12.09
CA ASP A 345 13.74 -10.16 -10.85
C ASP A 345 14.58 -11.43 -11.08
N ALA A 346 14.97 -12.08 -9.98
CA ALA A 346 15.76 -13.30 -10.00
C ALA A 346 15.01 -14.53 -10.52
N ALA A 347 13.67 -14.50 -10.54
CA ALA A 347 12.82 -15.53 -11.14
C ALA A 347 12.67 -15.37 -12.66
N GLY A 348 13.21 -14.28 -13.23
CA GLY A 348 13.15 -13.98 -14.68
C GLY A 348 11.92 -13.16 -15.10
N ASN A 349 11.04 -12.75 -14.16
CA ASN A 349 9.95 -11.87 -14.50
C ASN A 349 10.49 -10.50 -14.88
N THR A 350 9.90 -9.90 -15.90
CA THR A 350 10.29 -8.58 -16.41
C THR A 350 9.09 -7.64 -16.37
N GLN A 351 9.31 -6.42 -15.94
CA GLN A 351 8.30 -5.37 -15.92
C GLN A 351 7.81 -5.09 -17.36
N PRO A 352 6.49 -5.13 -17.62
CA PRO A 352 5.94 -4.92 -18.96
C PRO A 352 5.98 -3.44 -19.35
N LEU A 353 6.05 -3.16 -20.65
CA LEU A 353 5.98 -1.78 -21.19
C LEU A 353 4.59 -1.18 -21.01
N ASP A 354 3.57 -1.99 -21.21
CA ASP A 354 2.17 -1.61 -21.09
C ASP A 354 1.49 -2.41 -20.00
N GLN A 355 0.47 -1.83 -19.38
CA GLN A 355 -0.23 -2.46 -18.28
C GLN A 355 -1.00 -3.71 -18.71
N GLU A 356 -1.04 -4.69 -17.83
CA GLU A 356 -2.02 -5.74 -17.86
C GLU A 356 -3.28 -5.26 -17.11
N TRP A 357 -4.29 -4.86 -17.87
CA TRP A 357 -5.52 -4.31 -17.27
C TRP A 357 -6.28 -5.37 -16.46
N ASN A 358 -6.88 -4.95 -15.35
CA ASN A 358 -7.85 -5.75 -14.60
C ASN A 358 -8.89 -4.84 -13.94
N GLN A 359 -10.12 -5.33 -13.86
CA GLN A 359 -11.27 -4.60 -13.33
C GLN A 359 -11.14 -4.15 -11.87
N SER A 360 -10.22 -4.73 -11.12
CA SER A 360 -10.00 -4.42 -9.69
C SER A 360 -8.92 -3.37 -9.47
N GLY A 361 -8.14 -3.04 -10.50
CA GLY A 361 -7.05 -2.06 -10.42
C GLY A 361 -5.94 -2.44 -9.44
N TYR A 362 -5.60 -3.73 -9.36
CA TYR A 362 -4.53 -4.23 -8.50
C TYR A 362 -3.30 -4.63 -9.30
N LEU A 363 -2.16 -4.62 -8.61
CA LEU A 363 -0.88 -5.13 -9.11
C LEU A 363 -0.41 -4.42 -10.40
N TRP A 364 -0.65 -3.11 -10.51
CA TRP A 364 -0.08 -2.32 -11.61
C TRP A 364 1.45 -2.37 -11.56
N ASN A 365 2.08 -2.69 -12.68
CA ASN A 365 3.53 -2.73 -12.79
C ASN A 365 4.07 -2.35 -14.17
N ALA A 366 3.30 -1.63 -14.98
CA ALA A 366 3.82 -1.13 -16.26
C ALA A 366 4.99 -0.16 -16.06
N VAL A 367 5.85 -0.05 -17.06
CA VAL A 367 6.98 0.87 -17.06
C VAL A 367 6.49 2.31 -16.97
N GLN A 368 7.04 3.07 -16.02
CA GLN A 368 6.81 4.51 -15.92
C GLN A 368 7.46 5.23 -17.10
N ARG A 369 6.76 6.23 -17.67
CA ARG A 369 7.27 7.13 -18.69
C ARG A 369 7.53 8.49 -18.07
N VAL A 370 8.79 8.92 -18.07
CA VAL A 370 9.22 10.23 -17.58
C VAL A 370 9.70 11.05 -18.76
N HIS A 371 9.06 12.19 -18.99
CA HIS A 371 9.37 13.08 -20.07
C HIS A 371 10.25 14.22 -19.56
N VAL A 372 11.33 14.52 -20.26
CA VAL A 372 12.22 15.63 -19.91
C VAL A 372 12.52 16.49 -21.13
N ASN A 373 12.66 17.78 -20.91
CA ASN A 373 13.10 18.75 -21.92
C ASN A 373 14.59 19.04 -21.73
N VAL A 374 15.36 18.96 -22.78
CA VAL A 374 16.78 19.36 -22.80
C VAL A 374 16.94 20.59 -23.64
N GLY A 375 17.48 21.68 -23.08
CA GLY A 375 17.65 22.97 -23.75
C GLY A 375 16.39 23.83 -23.72
N SER A 376 16.13 24.61 -24.77
CA SER A 376 14.99 25.53 -24.81
C SER A 376 13.66 24.78 -24.76
N ALA A 377 12.86 25.05 -23.75
CA ALA A 377 11.60 24.36 -23.50
C ALA A 377 10.56 24.58 -24.58
N VAL A 378 10.02 23.49 -25.12
CA VAL A 378 8.68 23.52 -25.70
C VAL A 378 7.71 23.23 -24.57
N PRO A 379 6.78 24.13 -24.21
CA PRO A 379 5.84 23.88 -23.11
C PRO A 379 5.02 22.61 -23.42
N LYS A 380 4.96 21.66 -22.45
CA LYS A 380 3.98 20.58 -22.50
C LYS A 380 2.59 21.21 -22.52
N PRO A 381 1.67 20.79 -23.42
CA PRO A 381 0.30 21.27 -23.36
C PRO A 381 -0.27 20.99 -21.97
N ALA A 382 -0.76 22.02 -21.29
CA ALA A 382 -1.43 21.86 -20.01
C ALA A 382 -2.66 20.96 -20.21
N ILE A 383 -2.75 19.86 -19.45
CA ILE A 383 -4.01 19.11 -19.35
C ILE A 383 -4.94 20.05 -18.57
N PRO A 384 -6.11 20.42 -19.11
CA PRO A 384 -7.03 21.31 -18.41
C PRO A 384 -7.37 20.72 -17.03
N GLU A 385 -7.17 21.49 -15.98
CA GLU A 385 -7.67 21.18 -14.66
C GLU A 385 -9.19 21.09 -14.75
N GLN A 386 -9.75 19.91 -14.48
CA GLN A 386 -11.16 19.65 -14.76
C GLN A 386 -12.06 20.47 -13.86
N ALA A 387 -13.03 21.14 -14.44
CA ALA A 387 -14.00 22.00 -13.82
C ALA A 387 -15.02 21.25 -12.90
N TYR A 388 -14.53 20.62 -11.84
CA TYR A 388 -15.37 20.04 -10.79
C TYR A 388 -16.07 21.09 -9.92
N ALA A 389 -15.60 22.33 -9.96
CA ALA A 389 -15.96 23.36 -8.98
C ALA A 389 -17.34 24.00 -9.21
N SER A 390 -17.98 23.85 -10.37
CA SER A 390 -19.16 24.66 -10.74
C SER A 390 -20.52 23.98 -10.60
N GLN A 391 -20.58 22.67 -10.32
CA GLN A 391 -21.84 21.93 -10.25
C GLN A 391 -22.21 21.60 -8.81
N ARG A 392 -23.38 22.07 -8.38
CA ARG A 392 -23.94 21.73 -7.07
C ARG A 392 -24.34 20.26 -7.03
N PRO A 393 -23.82 19.46 -6.08
CA PRO A 393 -24.19 18.06 -5.96
C PRO A 393 -25.65 17.91 -5.50
N PRO A 394 -26.35 16.81 -5.86
CA PRO A 394 -27.70 16.52 -5.38
C PRO A 394 -27.71 16.26 -3.87
N ALA A 395 -28.86 16.40 -3.23
CA ALA A 395 -29.00 16.21 -1.77
C ALA A 395 -28.53 14.82 -1.29
N ALA A 396 -28.77 13.78 -2.10
CA ALA A 396 -28.32 12.42 -1.84
C ALA A 396 -26.79 12.26 -1.69
N PHE A 397 -26.02 13.21 -2.24
CA PHE A 397 -24.55 13.23 -2.11
C PHE A 397 -24.10 13.34 -0.65
N ASN A 398 -24.89 14.02 0.21
CA ASN A 398 -24.55 14.12 1.63
C ASN A 398 -24.54 12.77 2.35
N ASN A 399 -25.28 11.78 1.86
CA ASN A 399 -25.29 10.43 2.42
C ASN A 399 -23.99 9.65 2.11
N CYS A 400 -23.30 10.00 1.03
CA CYS A 400 -21.96 9.48 0.73
C CYS A 400 -20.94 10.00 1.74
N LEU A 401 -21.12 11.23 2.26
CA LEU A 401 -20.18 11.90 3.15
C LEU A 401 -20.27 11.45 4.62
N LEU A 402 -21.15 10.52 4.94
CA LEU A 402 -21.27 9.97 6.30
C LEU A 402 -20.04 9.11 6.67
N CYS A 403 -19.49 8.37 5.72
CA CYS A 403 -18.39 7.43 5.93
C CYS A 403 -17.04 7.96 5.45
N HIS A 404 -17.00 8.79 4.41
CA HIS A 404 -15.77 9.33 3.83
C HIS A 404 -15.98 10.76 3.31
N ASN A 405 -14.92 11.46 2.97
CA ASN A 405 -14.98 12.78 2.35
C ASN A 405 -15.24 12.67 0.83
N ASP A 406 -15.50 13.80 0.19
CA ASP A 406 -15.78 13.88 -1.25
C ASP A 406 -14.54 13.70 -2.12
N ASP A 407 -13.33 13.83 -1.56
CA ASP A 407 -12.06 13.56 -2.23
C ASP A 407 -11.99 12.14 -2.81
N VAL A 408 -12.53 11.13 -2.10
CA VAL A 408 -12.62 9.75 -2.61
C VAL A 408 -13.50 9.66 -3.87
N ILE A 409 -14.55 10.47 -3.95
CA ILE A 409 -15.47 10.51 -5.08
C ILE A 409 -14.87 11.30 -6.24
N ARG A 410 -14.32 12.48 -5.95
CA ARG A 410 -13.80 13.42 -6.95
C ARG A 410 -12.61 12.89 -7.77
N GLN A 411 -11.83 11.97 -7.23
CA GLN A 411 -10.72 11.34 -7.96
C GLN A 411 -11.16 10.24 -8.94
N GLN A 412 -12.44 9.83 -8.90
CA GLN A 412 -12.95 8.76 -9.76
C GLN A 412 -13.28 9.26 -11.18
N ARG A 413 -13.12 8.36 -12.17
CA ARG A 413 -13.46 8.60 -13.58
C ARG A 413 -14.22 7.37 -14.10
N LEU A 414 -15.38 7.09 -13.50
CA LEU A 414 -16.11 5.84 -13.70
C LEU A 414 -17.22 5.98 -14.75
N THR A 415 -17.55 4.86 -15.38
CA THR A 415 -18.73 4.73 -16.22
C THR A 415 -20.00 4.73 -15.36
N ARG A 416 -21.16 5.06 -15.93
CA ARG A 416 -22.46 4.98 -15.23
C ARG A 416 -22.67 3.60 -14.62
N ALA A 417 -22.32 2.52 -15.33
CA ALA A 417 -22.40 1.16 -14.82
C ALA A 417 -21.49 0.92 -13.59
N GLN A 418 -20.25 1.43 -13.63
CA GLN A 418 -19.32 1.35 -12.49
C GLN A 418 -19.82 2.17 -11.31
N TRP A 419 -20.33 3.40 -11.54
CA TRP A 419 -20.96 4.21 -10.50
C TRP A 419 -22.17 3.51 -9.87
N THR A 420 -23.03 2.87 -10.70
CA THR A 420 -24.16 2.09 -10.19
C THR A 420 -23.68 0.97 -9.26
N ALA A 421 -22.63 0.25 -9.61
CA ALA A 421 -22.05 -0.81 -8.78
C ALA A 421 -21.50 -0.24 -7.45
N GLU A 422 -20.80 0.89 -7.48
CA GLU A 422 -20.27 1.54 -6.28
C GLU A 422 -21.37 2.04 -5.35
N ILE A 423 -22.40 2.71 -5.89
CA ILE A 423 -23.56 3.17 -5.09
C ILE A 423 -24.27 1.98 -4.44
N ASN A 424 -24.52 0.91 -5.19
CA ASN A 424 -25.16 -0.31 -4.65
C ASN A 424 -24.32 -0.94 -3.54
N LYS A 425 -23.02 -0.99 -3.67
CA LYS A 425 -22.10 -1.46 -2.64
C LYS A 425 -22.19 -0.58 -1.38
N MET A 426 -22.15 0.76 -1.51
CA MET A 426 -22.27 1.68 -0.38
C MET A 426 -23.65 1.58 0.29
N THR A 427 -24.72 1.42 -0.48
CA THR A 427 -26.06 1.18 0.05
C THR A 427 -26.12 -0.14 0.84
N GLY A 428 -25.50 -1.20 0.33
CA GLY A 428 -25.33 -2.48 1.04
C GLY A 428 -24.55 -2.35 2.35
N TRP A 429 -23.68 -1.36 2.46
CA TRP A 429 -22.90 -1.05 3.68
C TRP A 429 -23.60 -0.05 4.61
N GLY A 430 -24.82 0.39 4.28
CA GLY A 430 -25.66 1.22 5.14
C GLY A 430 -25.82 2.67 4.70
N ALA A 431 -25.32 3.07 3.51
CA ALA A 431 -25.64 4.39 2.97
C ALA A 431 -27.13 4.48 2.62
N ARG A 432 -27.82 5.52 3.13
CA ARG A 432 -29.26 5.73 2.92
C ARG A 432 -29.51 6.46 1.59
N ILE A 433 -29.51 5.72 0.49
CA ILE A 433 -29.74 6.25 -0.86
C ILE A 433 -30.95 5.50 -1.44
N ASP A 434 -32.05 6.22 -1.64
CA ASP A 434 -33.22 5.71 -2.33
C ASP A 434 -33.06 5.73 -3.85
N ASP A 435 -34.02 5.21 -4.60
CA ASP A 435 -33.95 5.11 -6.06
C ASP A 435 -33.85 6.49 -6.73
N ALA A 436 -34.62 7.49 -6.27
CA ALA A 436 -34.53 8.84 -6.81
C ALA A 436 -33.19 9.52 -6.51
N GLY A 437 -32.65 9.31 -5.32
CA GLY A 437 -31.32 9.79 -4.94
C GLY A 437 -30.22 9.12 -5.74
N ARG A 438 -30.35 7.81 -6.01
CA ARG A 438 -29.40 7.07 -6.87
C ARG A 438 -29.38 7.64 -8.28
N ASP A 439 -30.53 7.85 -8.90
CA ASP A 439 -30.61 8.38 -10.25
C ASP A 439 -30.03 9.81 -10.33
N ALA A 440 -30.35 10.66 -9.35
CA ALA A 440 -29.78 12.00 -9.26
C ALA A 440 -28.25 12.00 -9.10
N LEU A 441 -27.70 11.05 -8.32
CA LEU A 441 -26.24 10.86 -8.18
C LEU A 441 -25.62 10.42 -9.50
N LEU A 442 -26.20 9.44 -10.19
CA LEU A 442 -25.70 8.95 -11.46
C LEU A 442 -25.68 10.05 -12.52
N ASP A 443 -26.74 10.86 -12.61
CA ASP A 443 -26.80 12.00 -13.52
C ASP A 443 -25.78 13.09 -13.17
N TYR A 444 -25.52 13.30 -11.89
CA TYR A 444 -24.49 14.22 -11.43
C TYR A 444 -23.08 13.72 -11.82
N PHE A 445 -22.79 12.45 -11.58
CA PHE A 445 -21.49 11.84 -11.91
C PHE A 445 -21.23 11.75 -13.42
N ASP A 446 -22.26 11.51 -14.22
CA ASP A 446 -22.12 11.51 -15.70
C ASP A 446 -21.72 12.89 -16.23
N ARG A 447 -22.22 13.99 -15.59
CA ARG A 447 -21.83 15.36 -15.95
C ARG A 447 -20.42 15.73 -15.50
N LEU A 448 -19.85 15.01 -14.52
CA LEU A 448 -18.47 15.21 -14.05
C LEU A 448 -17.42 14.46 -14.89
N ARG A 449 -17.84 13.69 -15.87
CA ARG A 449 -16.94 13.07 -16.83
C ARG A 449 -16.30 14.13 -17.72
N PRO A 450 -14.98 14.00 -18.02
CA PRO A 450 -14.34 14.84 -19.03
C PRO A 450 -14.91 14.57 -20.41
#